data_19445a358a1d2cadfa0420a9b1b97821
#
_entry.id   19445a358a1d2cadfa0420a9b1b97821
#
_cell.length_a   1.000
_cell.length_b   1.000
_cell.length_c   1.000
_cell.angle_alpha   90.00
_cell.angle_beta   90.00
_cell.angle_gamma   90.00
#
_symmetry.space_group_name_H-M   'P 1'
#
loop_
_entity.id
_entity.type
_entity.pdbx_description
1 polymer ?
#
loop_
_entity_poly.entity_id
_entity_poly.type
_entity_poly.pdbx_seq_one_letter_code
_entity_poly.pdbx_strand_id
1 'polypeptide(L)'
;MQKKIIHTEVTQLLADTYTPVGIYLRLRDRFRDTILLESTDSHASENSYSFIAVNAIGGIEISSMNEIEYKYPQQAPIKESIQEIQSAPDRLWAYMKEYTFSSSTKEAKYAQGLYGYTAYDAIPFFDSIEFKEGSPIIPLMRYRLYQYVLAFNHF
;
A
#
# COMPACT_ATOMS: atom_id res chain seq x y z
N MET A 1 -13.40 -19.32 2.69
CA MET A 1 -12.19 -18.90 3.45
C MET A 1 -12.62 -18.02 4.62
N GLN A 2 -12.05 -18.24 5.80
CA GLN A 2 -12.30 -17.38 6.96
C GLN A 2 -11.58 -16.04 6.73
N LYS A 3 -12.32 -14.92 6.79
CA LYS A 3 -11.74 -13.58 6.60
C LYS A 3 -10.87 -13.20 7.80
N LYS A 4 -9.74 -12.57 7.53
CA LYS A 4 -8.83 -12.02 8.55
C LYS A 4 -9.39 -10.68 9.01
N ILE A 5 -9.64 -10.51 10.30
CA ILE A 5 -10.21 -9.28 10.86
C ILE A 5 -9.07 -8.36 11.32
N ILE A 6 -9.06 -7.13 10.82
CA ILE A 6 -8.15 -6.06 11.24
C ILE A 6 -8.96 -5.05 12.05
N HIS A 7 -8.60 -4.89 13.31
CA HIS A 7 -9.16 -3.85 14.17
C HIS A 7 -8.34 -2.57 14.04
N THR A 8 -9.02 -1.45 13.78
CA THR A 8 -8.38 -0.15 13.59
C THR A 8 -8.79 0.77 14.74
N GLU A 9 -7.80 1.29 15.46
CA GLU A 9 -7.96 2.32 16.47
C GLU A 9 -7.45 3.65 15.93
N VAL A 10 -8.09 4.76 16.31
CA VAL A 10 -7.75 6.10 15.83
C VAL A 10 -7.47 7.01 17.02
N THR A 11 -6.35 7.73 16.94
CA THR A 11 -6.00 8.80 17.85
C THR A 11 -5.76 10.07 17.04
N GLN A 12 -6.40 11.16 17.42
CA GLN A 12 -6.21 12.48 16.82
C GLN A 12 -5.16 13.26 17.60
N LEU A 13 -4.19 13.85 16.87
CA LEU A 13 -3.11 14.65 17.43
C LEU A 13 -3.07 15.99 16.71
N LEU A 14 -2.74 17.05 17.46
CA LEU A 14 -2.42 18.35 16.87
C LEU A 14 -1.04 18.31 16.21
N ALA A 15 -0.93 18.76 14.98
CA ALA A 15 0.29 18.65 14.18
C ALA A 15 0.77 19.98 13.56
N ASP A 16 0.38 21.11 14.13
CA ASP A 16 0.62 22.47 13.59
C ASP A 16 2.08 22.80 13.32
N THR A 17 2.99 22.17 14.08
CA THR A 17 4.44 22.40 13.94
C THR A 17 5.16 21.32 13.13
N TYR A 18 4.43 20.36 12.59
CA TYR A 18 4.99 19.23 11.86
C TYR A 18 4.56 19.24 10.39
N THR A 19 5.47 18.82 9.53
CA THR A 19 5.15 18.55 8.14
C THR A 19 5.19 17.05 7.85
N PRO A 20 4.38 16.53 6.92
CA PRO A 20 4.44 15.12 6.52
C PRO A 20 5.85 14.68 6.16
N VAL A 21 6.55 15.47 5.33
CA VAL A 21 7.94 15.19 4.92
C VAL A 21 8.88 15.16 6.14
N GLY A 22 8.76 16.12 7.04
CA GLY A 22 9.60 16.19 8.24
C GLY A 22 9.44 14.96 9.16
N ILE A 23 8.21 14.47 9.32
CA ILE A 23 7.94 13.23 10.06
C ILE A 23 8.44 12.02 9.28
N TYR A 24 8.17 11.92 7.98
CA TYR A 24 8.65 10.82 7.15
C TYR A 24 10.17 10.65 7.23
N LEU A 25 10.93 11.74 7.13
CA LEU A 25 12.39 11.70 7.22
C LEU A 25 12.91 11.16 8.57
N ARG A 26 12.16 11.33 9.66
CA ARG A 26 12.50 10.78 10.98
C ARG A 26 12.13 9.31 11.13
N LEU A 27 11.11 8.84 10.41
CA LEU A 27 10.58 7.48 10.53
C LEU A 27 11.22 6.51 9.55
N ARG A 28 11.54 6.92 8.32
CA ARG A 28 12.02 6.04 7.25
C ARG A 28 13.30 5.27 7.60
N ASP A 29 14.18 5.86 8.42
CA ASP A 29 15.44 5.24 8.82
C ASP A 29 15.27 4.27 10.02
N ARG A 30 14.10 4.30 10.67
CA ARG A 30 13.76 3.47 11.83
C ARG A 30 12.88 2.29 11.48
N PHE A 31 12.04 2.44 10.46
CA PHE A 31 11.06 1.44 10.05
C PHE A 31 11.30 1.03 8.60
N ARG A 32 11.26 -0.27 8.35
CA ARG A 32 11.32 -0.79 6.98
C ARG A 32 9.97 -0.58 6.26
N ASP A 33 10.04 -0.51 4.93
CA ASP A 33 8.86 -0.36 4.06
C ASP A 33 8.00 0.88 4.42
N THR A 34 8.62 1.96 4.94
CA THR A 34 7.90 3.22 5.19
C THR A 34 7.57 3.90 3.86
N ILE A 35 6.34 4.39 3.73
CA ILE A 35 5.87 5.09 2.54
C ILE A 35 5.33 6.47 2.92
N LEU A 36 5.56 7.46 2.04
CA LEU A 36 4.92 8.78 2.07
C LEU A 36 4.13 8.95 0.77
N LEU A 37 2.86 9.28 0.90
CA LEU A 37 1.98 9.66 -0.20
C LEU A 37 1.49 11.08 0.07
N GLU A 38 1.80 12.01 -0.83
CA GLU A 38 1.38 13.39 -0.74
C GLU A 38 0.40 13.73 -1.87
N SER A 39 -0.68 14.44 -1.52
CA SER A 39 -1.53 15.06 -2.52
C SER A 39 -0.88 16.35 -3.00
N THR A 40 -0.74 16.49 -4.32
CA THR A 40 -0.23 17.70 -4.97
C THR A 40 -1.35 18.56 -5.57
N ASP A 41 -2.61 18.19 -5.35
CA ASP A 41 -3.74 18.93 -5.91
C ASP A 41 -3.97 20.21 -5.10
N SER A 42 -3.44 21.31 -5.62
CA SER A 42 -3.61 22.67 -5.07
C SER A 42 -5.05 23.22 -5.24
N HIS A 43 -5.90 22.53 -6.00
CA HIS A 43 -7.27 22.96 -6.28
C HIS A 43 -8.31 22.17 -5.47
N ALA A 44 -7.92 21.10 -4.77
CA ALA A 44 -8.80 20.37 -3.88
C ALA A 44 -9.05 21.19 -2.61
N SER A 45 -10.13 21.93 -2.58
CA SER A 45 -10.54 22.76 -1.43
C SER A 45 -11.02 21.95 -0.22
N GLU A 46 -11.32 20.68 -0.39
CA GLU A 46 -11.77 19.78 0.68
C GLU A 46 -11.14 18.39 0.48
N ASN A 47 -10.75 17.73 1.57
CA ASN A 47 -10.20 16.38 1.59
C ASN A 47 -8.77 16.21 1.00
N SER A 48 -7.92 17.22 1.12
CA SER A 48 -6.49 17.03 0.81
C SER A 48 -5.77 16.40 2.01
N TYR A 49 -5.22 15.21 1.78
CA TYR A 49 -4.51 14.44 2.80
C TYR A 49 -3.14 14.00 2.31
N SER A 50 -2.15 14.03 3.22
CA SER A 50 -0.92 13.26 3.06
C SER A 50 -0.94 12.06 3.99
N PHE A 51 -0.35 10.96 3.56
CA PHE A 51 -0.29 9.72 4.32
C PHE A 51 1.14 9.28 4.53
N ILE A 52 1.48 8.92 5.77
CA ILE A 52 2.71 8.21 6.09
C ILE A 52 2.30 6.87 6.67
N ALA A 53 2.76 5.78 6.07
CA ALA A 53 2.50 4.45 6.59
C ALA A 53 3.83 3.78 6.98
N VAL A 54 3.84 3.16 8.16
CA VAL A 54 5.03 2.54 8.76
C VAL A 54 4.71 1.16 9.32
N ASN A 55 5.74 0.32 9.37
CA ASN A 55 5.68 -1.05 9.86
C ASN A 55 4.73 -1.92 9.04
N ALA A 56 5.16 -2.31 7.85
CA ALA A 56 4.42 -3.22 6.98
C ALA A 56 4.27 -4.61 7.63
N ILE A 57 3.03 -5.01 7.90
CA ILE A 57 2.68 -6.29 8.53
C ILE A 57 2.19 -7.34 7.54
N GLY A 58 1.91 -6.96 6.32
CA GLY A 58 1.47 -7.83 5.24
C GLY A 58 1.56 -7.12 3.91
N GLY A 59 1.16 -7.79 2.84
CA GLY A 59 1.11 -7.17 1.52
C GLY A 59 1.26 -8.16 0.38
N ILE A 60 1.26 -7.61 -0.81
CA ILE A 60 1.46 -8.33 -2.06
C ILE A 60 2.50 -7.60 -2.90
N GLU A 61 3.36 -8.35 -3.56
CA GLU A 61 4.39 -7.81 -4.42
C GLU A 61 4.51 -8.64 -5.69
N ILE A 62 4.54 -7.97 -6.82
CA ILE A 62 4.81 -8.56 -8.12
C ILE A 62 6.16 -8.01 -8.56
N SER A 63 7.19 -8.85 -8.43
CA SER A 63 8.58 -8.46 -8.71
C SER A 63 8.91 -8.52 -10.20
N SER A 64 8.24 -9.38 -10.95
CA SER A 64 8.40 -9.57 -12.39
C SER A 64 7.09 -10.02 -13.02
N MET A 65 7.05 -10.19 -14.34
CA MET A 65 5.85 -10.62 -15.08
C MET A 65 5.34 -12.00 -14.66
N ASN A 66 6.17 -12.81 -14.04
CA ASN A 66 5.86 -14.20 -13.71
C ASN A 66 6.01 -14.58 -12.24
N GLU A 67 6.35 -13.62 -11.36
CA GLU A 67 6.52 -13.88 -9.92
C GLU A 67 5.66 -12.95 -9.06
N ILE A 68 4.90 -13.53 -8.14
CA ILE A 68 4.11 -12.84 -7.13
C ILE A 68 4.47 -13.37 -5.75
N GLU A 69 4.60 -12.47 -4.78
CA GLU A 69 4.86 -12.78 -3.39
C GLU A 69 3.74 -12.24 -2.50
N TYR A 70 3.19 -13.11 -1.68
CA TYR A 70 2.21 -12.76 -0.64
C TYR A 70 2.90 -12.73 0.72
N LYS A 71 2.64 -11.66 1.48
CA LYS A 71 3.08 -11.51 2.87
C LYS A 71 1.88 -11.44 3.78
N TYR A 72 1.81 -12.35 4.73
CA TYR A 72 0.77 -12.37 5.75
C TYR A 72 1.37 -12.04 7.12
N PRO A 73 0.60 -11.39 8.03
CA PRO A 73 1.09 -11.10 9.37
C PRO A 73 1.62 -12.36 10.08
N GLN A 74 2.83 -12.26 10.62
CA GLN A 74 3.50 -13.34 11.38
C GLN A 74 3.74 -14.65 10.61
N GLN A 75 3.73 -14.61 9.28
CA GLN A 75 4.00 -15.77 8.43
C GLN A 75 5.18 -15.50 7.50
N ALA A 76 5.84 -16.57 7.07
CA ALA A 76 6.84 -16.47 6.01
C ALA A 76 6.17 -16.06 4.69
N PRO A 77 6.85 -15.27 3.84
CA PRO A 77 6.34 -14.93 2.52
C PRO A 77 6.08 -16.18 1.66
N ILE A 78 5.01 -16.16 0.89
CA ILE A 78 4.63 -17.20 -0.05
C ILE A 78 4.86 -16.68 -1.46
N LYS A 79 5.67 -17.38 -2.25
CA LYS A 79 5.93 -17.05 -3.64
C LYS A 79 5.17 -18.00 -4.56
N GLU A 80 4.58 -17.44 -5.61
CA GLU A 80 3.87 -18.18 -6.65
C GLU A 80 4.26 -17.68 -8.03
N SER A 81 4.13 -18.54 -9.03
CA SER A 81 4.28 -18.16 -10.43
C SER A 81 2.96 -17.64 -11.00
N ILE A 82 3.05 -16.56 -11.77
CA ILE A 82 1.94 -16.02 -12.55
C ILE A 82 1.95 -16.74 -13.89
N GLN A 83 0.91 -17.53 -14.18
CA GLN A 83 0.76 -18.24 -15.45
C GLN A 83 0.13 -17.35 -16.53
N GLU A 84 -0.84 -16.53 -16.12
CA GLU A 84 -1.55 -15.59 -16.98
C GLU A 84 -1.27 -14.18 -16.47
N ILE A 85 -0.60 -13.37 -17.27
CA ILE A 85 -0.16 -12.00 -16.89
C ILE A 85 -1.37 -11.15 -16.50
N GLN A 86 -2.47 -11.23 -17.23
CA GLN A 86 -3.70 -10.47 -16.97
C GLN A 86 -4.38 -10.85 -15.64
N SER A 87 -3.98 -11.95 -15.00
CA SER A 87 -4.52 -12.34 -13.70
C SER A 87 -3.93 -11.57 -12.51
N ALA A 88 -2.87 -10.77 -12.71
CA ALA A 88 -2.19 -10.06 -11.63
C ALA A 88 -3.10 -9.06 -10.87
N PRO A 89 -3.93 -8.22 -11.52
CA PRO A 89 -4.88 -7.35 -10.83
C PRO A 89 -5.92 -8.13 -10.02
N ASP A 90 -6.41 -9.25 -10.55
CA ASP A 90 -7.39 -10.10 -9.86
C ASP A 90 -6.78 -10.74 -8.60
N ARG A 91 -5.50 -11.11 -8.63
CA ARG A 91 -4.78 -11.63 -7.47
C ARG A 91 -4.61 -10.57 -6.38
N LEU A 92 -4.29 -9.32 -6.75
CA LEU A 92 -4.27 -8.20 -5.81
C LEU A 92 -5.66 -8.01 -5.16
N TRP A 93 -6.71 -8.01 -5.98
CA TRP A 93 -8.07 -7.87 -5.48
C TRP A 93 -8.49 -9.03 -4.58
N ALA A 94 -8.13 -10.27 -4.93
CA ALA A 94 -8.40 -11.45 -4.11
C ALA A 94 -7.69 -11.36 -2.75
N TYR A 95 -6.43 -10.93 -2.73
CA TYR A 95 -5.68 -10.70 -1.49
C TYR A 95 -6.35 -9.66 -0.60
N MET A 96 -6.80 -8.52 -1.16
CA MET A 96 -7.52 -7.50 -0.41
C MET A 96 -8.82 -8.03 0.21
N LYS A 97 -9.55 -8.88 -0.50
CA LYS A 97 -10.81 -9.47 -0.02
C LYS A 97 -10.64 -10.45 1.14
N GLU A 98 -9.43 -10.93 1.41
CA GLU A 98 -9.17 -11.78 2.57
C GLU A 98 -9.30 -11.03 3.90
N TYR A 99 -9.23 -9.69 3.86
CA TYR A 99 -9.31 -8.85 5.04
C TYR A 99 -10.70 -8.24 5.20
N THR A 100 -11.11 -8.12 6.47
CA THR A 100 -12.25 -7.33 6.88
C THR A 100 -11.76 -6.33 7.92
N PHE A 101 -12.05 -5.07 7.70
CA PHE A 101 -11.66 -4.03 8.63
C PHE A 101 -12.83 -3.68 9.54
N SER A 102 -12.54 -3.50 10.82
CA SER A 102 -13.52 -3.06 11.81
C SER A 102 -12.98 -1.85 12.59
N SER A 103 -13.85 -0.87 12.81
CA SER A 103 -13.55 0.30 13.61
C SER A 103 -14.82 0.93 14.13
N SER A 104 -14.70 1.72 15.20
CA SER A 104 -15.76 2.52 15.77
C SER A 104 -15.85 3.94 15.18
N THR A 105 -14.87 4.38 14.38
CA THR A 105 -14.78 5.75 13.87
C THR A 105 -14.74 5.81 12.35
N LYS A 106 -15.19 6.93 11.78
CA LYS A 106 -15.17 7.17 10.32
C LYS A 106 -13.76 7.39 9.80
N GLU A 107 -12.90 7.97 10.60
CA GLU A 107 -11.51 8.30 10.28
C GLU A 107 -10.65 7.06 10.08
N ALA A 108 -11.03 5.94 10.69
CA ALA A 108 -10.36 4.67 10.52
C ALA A 108 -10.26 4.19 9.06
N LYS A 109 -11.16 4.68 8.19
CA LYS A 109 -11.13 4.36 6.74
C LYS A 109 -9.77 4.66 6.09
N TYR A 110 -9.03 5.63 6.59
CA TYR A 110 -7.72 6.00 6.08
C TYR A 110 -6.64 4.95 6.35
N ALA A 111 -6.83 4.05 7.31
CA ALA A 111 -5.91 2.94 7.57
C ALA A 111 -6.45 1.59 7.05
N GLN A 112 -7.63 1.58 6.45
CA GLN A 112 -8.31 0.35 6.01
C GLN A 112 -8.04 0.10 4.53
N GLY A 113 -6.90 -0.53 4.24
CA GLY A 113 -6.52 -0.85 2.87
C GLY A 113 -5.04 -1.16 2.73
N LEU A 114 -4.61 -1.23 1.50
CA LEU A 114 -3.21 -1.40 1.12
C LEU A 114 -2.67 -0.09 0.57
N TYR A 115 -1.45 0.24 0.96
CA TYR A 115 -0.72 1.38 0.43
C TYR A 115 0.46 0.90 -0.40
N GLY A 116 0.68 1.53 -1.54
CA GLY A 116 1.75 1.10 -2.42
C GLY A 116 1.75 1.80 -3.77
N TYR A 117 2.32 1.14 -4.76
CA TYR A 117 2.42 1.66 -6.11
C TYR A 117 2.31 0.56 -7.15
N THR A 118 1.96 0.98 -8.36
CA THR A 118 2.11 0.24 -9.61
C THR A 118 3.11 0.99 -10.47
N ALA A 119 4.20 0.35 -10.86
CA ALA A 119 5.20 0.93 -11.75
C ALA A 119 4.66 1.05 -13.18
N TYR A 120 5.26 1.93 -13.97
CA TYR A 120 4.91 2.09 -15.39
C TYR A 120 5.07 0.78 -16.17
N ASP A 121 6.11 0.00 -15.87
CA ASP A 121 6.40 -1.27 -16.52
C ASP A 121 5.37 -2.38 -16.22
N ALA A 122 4.38 -2.11 -15.37
CA ALA A 122 3.28 -3.02 -15.08
C ALA A 122 2.12 -2.92 -16.09
N ILE A 123 2.19 -2.05 -17.10
CA ILE A 123 1.15 -1.87 -18.13
C ILE A 123 0.70 -3.19 -18.77
N PRO A 124 1.60 -4.18 -19.08
CA PRO A 124 1.18 -5.45 -19.67
C PRO A 124 0.18 -6.27 -18.83
N PHE A 125 0.04 -5.96 -17.53
CA PHE A 125 -1.01 -6.58 -16.71
C PHE A 125 -2.41 -6.04 -17.01
N PHE A 126 -2.51 -4.89 -17.67
CA PHE A 126 -3.76 -4.16 -17.89
C PHE A 126 -4.10 -3.97 -19.37
N ASP A 127 -3.10 -4.10 -20.26
CA ASP A 127 -3.25 -3.85 -21.68
C ASP A 127 -2.38 -4.84 -22.49
N SER A 128 -2.69 -5.02 -23.77
CA SER A 128 -1.98 -5.90 -24.70
C SER A 128 -0.70 -5.28 -25.28
N ILE A 129 -0.03 -4.44 -24.52
CA ILE A 129 1.23 -3.81 -24.91
C ILE A 129 2.40 -4.72 -24.54
N GLU A 130 3.24 -5.05 -25.49
CA GLU A 130 4.49 -5.75 -25.26
C GLU A 130 5.60 -4.77 -24.94
N PHE A 131 6.28 -4.98 -23.82
CA PHE A 131 7.51 -4.26 -23.50
C PHE A 131 8.72 -5.02 -24.05
N LYS A 132 9.76 -4.26 -24.40
CA LYS A 132 11.07 -4.84 -24.70
C LYS A 132 11.62 -5.50 -23.42
N GLU A 133 12.20 -6.67 -23.58
CA GLU A 133 12.81 -7.43 -22.49
C GLU A 133 13.77 -6.58 -21.66
N GLY A 134 13.54 -6.53 -20.36
CA GLY A 134 14.38 -5.91 -19.36
C GLY A 134 13.95 -6.41 -17.98
N SER A 135 14.92 -6.64 -17.09
CA SER A 135 14.58 -6.92 -15.69
C SER A 135 14.17 -5.61 -15.02
N PRO A 136 13.00 -5.53 -14.38
CA PRO A 136 12.59 -4.32 -13.68
C PRO A 136 13.55 -4.02 -12.53
N ILE A 137 13.93 -2.75 -12.39
CA ILE A 137 14.83 -2.27 -11.31
C ILE A 137 14.09 -2.27 -9.97
N ILE A 138 12.78 -2.02 -10.01
CA ILE A 138 11.89 -2.04 -8.84
C ILE A 138 10.74 -3.02 -9.10
N PRO A 139 10.06 -3.54 -8.08
CA PRO A 139 8.87 -4.36 -8.27
C PRO A 139 7.84 -3.66 -9.15
N LEU A 140 7.20 -4.42 -10.04
CA LEU A 140 6.15 -3.92 -10.93
C LEU A 140 4.92 -3.42 -10.15
N MET A 141 4.58 -4.13 -9.08
CA MET A 141 3.52 -3.72 -8.17
C MET A 141 3.95 -4.04 -6.74
N ARG A 142 3.80 -3.10 -5.83
CA ARG A 142 4.05 -3.32 -4.41
C ARG A 142 2.98 -2.64 -3.60
N TYR A 143 2.18 -3.42 -2.88
CA TYR A 143 1.15 -2.97 -1.97
C TYR A 143 1.33 -3.61 -0.60
N ARG A 144 1.26 -2.81 0.46
CA ARG A 144 1.49 -3.24 1.84
C ARG A 144 0.30 -2.91 2.72
N LEU A 145 0.04 -3.80 3.66
CA LEU A 145 -0.81 -3.55 4.83
C LEU A 145 0.08 -3.04 5.95
N TYR A 146 -0.23 -1.87 6.48
CA TYR A 146 0.59 -1.22 7.50
C TYR A 146 -0.07 -1.28 8.88
N GLN A 147 0.77 -1.38 9.91
CA GLN A 147 0.31 -1.33 11.29
C GLN A 147 -0.08 0.09 11.70
N TYR A 148 0.68 1.09 11.26
CA TYR A 148 0.42 2.49 11.57
C TYR A 148 0.29 3.30 10.29
N VAL A 149 -0.76 4.13 10.25
CA VAL A 149 -1.00 5.10 9.19
C VAL A 149 -1.27 6.45 9.82
N LEU A 150 -0.43 7.43 9.50
CA LEU A 150 -0.63 8.82 9.86
C LEU A 150 -1.30 9.52 8.68
N ALA A 151 -2.49 10.05 8.89
CA ALA A 151 -3.21 10.83 7.91
C ALA A 151 -3.16 12.31 8.32
N PHE A 152 -2.54 13.14 7.51
CA PHE A 152 -2.47 14.59 7.70
C PHE A 152 -3.57 15.25 6.91
N ASN A 153 -4.48 15.90 7.60
CA ASN A 153 -5.45 16.79 6.97
C ASN A 153 -4.80 18.15 6.77
N HIS A 154 -4.83 18.67 5.55
CA HIS A 154 -4.25 19.97 5.20
C HIS A 154 -5.22 21.15 5.37
N PHE A 155 -6.43 20.91 5.90
CA PHE A 155 -7.46 21.93 6.15
C PHE A 155 -8.02 21.84 7.56
#